data_38a0dc8352f582a13fdd053cb9852389
#
_entry.id   38a0dc8352f582a13fdd053cb9852389
#
_cell.length_a   1.000
_cell.length_b   1.000
_cell.length_c   1.000
_cell.angle_alpha   90.00
_cell.angle_beta   90.00
_cell.angle_gamma   90.00
#
_symmetry.space_group_name_H-M   'P 1'
#
loop_
_entity.id
_entity.type
_entity.pdbx_description
1 polymer ?
#
loop_
_entity_poly.entity_id
_entity_poly.type
_entity_poly.pdbx_seq_one_letter_code
_entity_poly.pdbx_strand_id
1 'polypeptide(L)'
;MASSNLFSVGRDCQLVLIGPSGRVDLTHVTGFEARQLTQQIRVTRLDGTNLGTNLPRGWEGEFEIERGSSAAEDLINQTEQNYYAGGAMQFSTLYQYINETDGSVSTWQYSNVVVRLTEAGVWQGDSGVKQKLDFFASTRQRM
;
A
#
# COMPACT_ATOMS: atom_id res chain seq x y z
N MET A 1 -13.27 -3.81 16.26
CA MET A 1 -13.00 -4.39 17.59
C MET A 1 -11.67 -3.89 18.12
N ALA A 2 -11.63 -3.51 19.37
CA ALA A 2 -10.41 -3.02 20.00
C ALA A 2 -9.40 -4.17 20.19
N SER A 3 -8.12 -3.86 20.05
CA SER A 3 -7.06 -4.80 20.39
C SER A 3 -6.94 -4.89 21.90
N SER A 4 -6.79 -6.12 22.43
CA SER A 4 -6.52 -6.35 23.85
C SER A 4 -5.02 -6.41 24.15
N ASN A 5 -4.17 -6.26 23.13
CA ASN A 5 -2.72 -6.32 23.27
C ASN A 5 -2.16 -4.99 23.79
N LEU A 6 -1.01 -5.07 24.46
CA LEU A 6 -0.29 -3.85 24.87
C LEU A 6 0.37 -3.12 23.69
N PHE A 7 0.50 -3.78 22.58
CA PHE A 7 1.08 -3.24 21.34
C PHE A 7 0.33 -3.79 20.14
N SER A 8 0.44 -3.11 19.01
CA SER A 8 -0.22 -3.51 17.78
C SER A 8 0.37 -4.80 17.21
N VAL A 9 -0.50 -5.62 16.64
CA VAL A 9 -0.10 -6.82 15.89
C VAL A 9 -0.67 -6.75 14.49
N GLY A 10 -0.15 -7.58 13.58
CA GLY A 10 -0.52 -7.52 12.17
C GLY A 10 -2.02 -7.64 11.89
N ARG A 11 -2.73 -8.47 12.64
CA ARG A 11 -4.17 -8.67 12.45
C ARG A 11 -5.03 -7.45 12.83
N ASP A 12 -4.44 -6.44 13.45
CA ASP A 12 -5.14 -5.19 13.77
C ASP A 12 -5.27 -4.29 12.55
N CYS A 13 -4.61 -4.63 11.46
CA CYS A 13 -4.57 -3.85 10.22
C CYS A 13 -5.54 -4.43 9.19
N GLN A 14 -6.29 -3.55 8.53
CA GLN A 14 -7.17 -3.91 7.42
C GLN A 14 -6.89 -2.97 6.25
N LEU A 15 -6.98 -3.50 5.04
CA LEU A 15 -6.73 -2.75 3.82
C LEU A 15 -7.98 -2.71 2.95
N VAL A 16 -8.25 -1.54 2.38
CA VAL A 16 -9.28 -1.35 1.36
C VAL A 16 -8.66 -0.59 0.19
N LEU A 17 -8.74 -1.17 -0.99
CA LEU A 17 -8.22 -0.56 -2.21
C LEU A 17 -9.40 -0.14 -3.07
N ILE A 18 -9.40 1.13 -3.49
CA ILE A 18 -10.41 1.66 -4.39
C ILE A 18 -9.72 2.02 -5.70
N GLY A 19 -10.01 1.24 -6.73
CA GLY A 19 -9.46 1.47 -8.06
C GLY A 19 -10.32 2.39 -8.91
N PRO A 20 -9.92 2.64 -10.16
CA PRO A 20 -10.67 3.52 -11.06
C PRO A 20 -12.10 3.08 -11.33
N SER A 21 -12.37 1.79 -11.25
CA SER A 21 -13.72 1.23 -11.48
C SER A 21 -14.49 0.95 -10.20
N GLY A 22 -13.95 1.31 -9.04
CA GLY A 22 -14.57 1.09 -7.75
C GLY A 22 -13.70 0.25 -6.82
N ARG A 23 -14.33 -0.29 -5.78
CA ARG A 23 -13.63 -1.06 -4.76
C ARG A 23 -13.06 -2.37 -5.34
N VAL A 24 -11.79 -2.60 -5.06
CA VAL A 24 -11.10 -3.86 -5.38
C VAL A 24 -11.15 -4.75 -4.14
N ASP A 25 -11.68 -5.95 -4.29
CA ASP A 25 -11.81 -6.89 -3.18
C ASP A 25 -10.46 -7.56 -2.89
N LEU A 26 -9.80 -7.10 -1.83
CA LEU A 26 -8.54 -7.67 -1.34
C LEU A 26 -8.85 -8.63 -0.19
N THR A 27 -9.48 -9.75 -0.49
CA THR A 27 -9.72 -10.78 0.51
C THR A 27 -8.40 -11.48 0.85
N HIS A 28 -8.32 -11.96 2.09
CA HIS A 28 -7.18 -12.77 2.54
C HIS A 28 -5.83 -12.08 2.43
N VAL A 29 -5.76 -10.80 2.80
CA VAL A 29 -4.48 -10.11 2.93
C VAL A 29 -3.68 -10.72 4.06
N THR A 30 -2.47 -11.20 3.74
CA THR A 30 -1.60 -11.88 4.71
C THR A 30 -0.43 -11.03 5.17
N GLY A 31 -0.10 -9.97 4.44
CA GLY A 31 0.99 -9.09 4.81
C GLY A 31 0.86 -7.73 4.17
N PHE A 32 1.37 -6.71 4.85
CA PHE A 32 1.40 -5.34 4.37
C PHE A 32 2.62 -4.64 4.93
N GLU A 33 3.31 -3.90 4.07
CA GLU A 33 4.48 -3.12 4.42
C GLU A 33 4.42 -1.80 3.70
N ALA A 34 4.78 -0.72 4.39
CA ALA A 34 4.84 0.60 3.77
C ALA A 34 6.08 1.33 4.26
N ARG A 35 6.73 2.07 3.36
CA ARG A 35 7.92 2.85 3.65
C ARG A 35 7.76 4.25 3.11
N GLN A 36 8.20 5.23 3.89
CA GLN A 36 8.26 6.60 3.42
C GLN A 36 9.52 6.80 2.59
N LEU A 37 9.35 7.43 1.44
CA LEU A 37 10.48 7.84 0.60
C LEU A 37 10.83 9.28 0.91
N THR A 38 12.11 9.53 1.20
CA THR A 38 12.59 10.86 1.52
C THR A 38 13.91 11.13 0.79
N GLN A 39 14.14 12.40 0.51
CA GLN A 39 15.45 12.87 0.05
C GLN A 39 16.09 13.63 1.21
N GLN A 40 17.24 13.17 1.66
CA GLN A 40 17.97 13.82 2.74
C GLN A 40 18.92 14.87 2.17
N ILE A 41 18.84 16.08 2.70
CA ILE A 41 19.75 17.16 2.34
C ILE A 41 20.53 17.52 3.59
N ARG A 42 21.87 17.54 3.49
CA ARG A 42 22.76 17.89 4.58
C ARG A 42 23.60 19.11 4.19
N VAL A 43 23.72 20.04 5.14
CA VAL A 43 24.48 21.28 4.95
C VAL A 43 25.37 21.46 6.17
N THR A 44 26.63 21.81 5.93
CA THR A 44 27.55 22.18 6.99
C THR A 44 27.76 23.68 6.93
N ARG A 45 27.45 24.37 8.02
CA ARG A 45 27.65 25.81 8.14
C ARG A 45 29.13 26.14 8.30
N LEU A 46 29.49 27.40 8.05
CA LEU A 46 30.87 27.84 8.22
C LEU A 46 31.37 27.73 9.69
N ASP A 47 30.46 27.75 10.64
CA ASP A 47 30.82 27.55 12.06
C ASP A 47 31.01 26.10 12.45
N GLY A 48 30.87 25.16 11.47
CA GLY A 48 31.02 23.75 11.71
C GLY A 48 29.73 23.03 12.10
N THR A 49 28.61 23.74 12.24
CA THR A 49 27.33 23.12 12.57
C THR A 49 26.78 22.35 11.40
N ASN A 50 26.38 21.10 11.65
CA ASN A 50 25.76 20.25 10.64
C ASN A 50 24.23 20.36 10.72
N LEU A 51 23.60 20.67 9.60
CA LEU A 51 22.14 20.76 9.48
C LEU A 51 21.66 19.73 8.47
N GLY A 52 20.50 19.15 8.73
CA GLY A 52 19.90 18.19 7.83
C GLY A 52 18.40 18.40 7.72
N THR A 53 17.85 18.07 6.57
CA THR A 53 16.42 18.04 6.36
C THR A 53 16.05 16.88 5.45
N ASN A 54 14.83 16.35 5.64
CA ASN A 54 14.30 15.29 4.82
C ASN A 54 13.13 15.83 4.01
N LEU A 55 13.23 15.73 2.69
CA LEU A 55 12.14 16.12 1.80
C LEU A 55 11.29 14.90 1.47
N PRO A 56 9.99 14.91 1.78
CA PRO A 56 9.12 13.78 1.43
C PRO A 56 9.04 13.57 -0.07
N ARG A 57 9.15 12.31 -0.51
CA ARG A 57 9.11 11.92 -1.93
C ARG A 57 8.00 10.93 -2.23
N GLY A 58 7.10 10.71 -1.30
CA GLY A 58 6.01 9.76 -1.44
C GLY A 58 6.17 8.56 -0.52
N TRP A 59 5.35 7.56 -0.78
CA TRP A 59 5.31 6.33 -0.01
C TRP A 59 5.35 5.15 -0.96
N GLU A 60 6.05 4.11 -0.58
CA GLU A 60 6.03 2.85 -1.32
C GLU A 60 5.86 1.69 -0.37
N GLY A 61 5.46 0.57 -0.90
CA GLY A 61 5.33 -0.63 -0.10
C GLY A 61 4.82 -1.79 -0.93
N GLU A 62 4.48 -2.85 -0.22
CA GLU A 62 3.93 -4.04 -0.84
C GLU A 62 2.91 -4.68 0.07
N PHE A 63 2.01 -5.44 -0.52
CA PHE A 63 1.11 -6.30 0.23
C PHE A 63 0.99 -7.65 -0.46
N GLU A 64 0.73 -8.65 0.38
CA GLU A 64 0.63 -10.04 -0.05
C GLU A 64 -0.78 -10.54 0.26
N ILE A 65 -1.36 -11.25 -0.70
CA ILE A 65 -2.69 -11.83 -0.54
C ILE A 65 -2.64 -13.33 -0.89
N GLU A 66 -3.53 -14.09 -0.25
CA GLU A 66 -3.88 -15.42 -0.73
C GLU A 66 -4.97 -15.25 -1.76
N ARG A 67 -4.78 -15.79 -2.96
CA ARG A 67 -5.73 -15.58 -4.04
C ARG A 67 -7.05 -16.27 -3.75
N GLY A 68 -8.10 -15.48 -3.63
CA GLY A 68 -9.47 -15.96 -3.48
C GLY A 68 -10.37 -15.55 -4.64
N SER A 69 -9.91 -14.57 -5.45
CA SER A 69 -10.66 -14.09 -6.61
C SER A 69 -9.70 -13.46 -7.60
N SER A 70 -10.22 -13.04 -8.75
CA SER A 70 -9.43 -12.35 -9.78
C SER A 70 -9.38 -10.83 -9.62
N ALA A 71 -9.84 -10.30 -8.48
CA ALA A 71 -10.01 -8.84 -8.32
C ALA A 71 -8.71 -8.06 -8.55
N ALA A 72 -7.60 -8.51 -7.97
CA ALA A 72 -6.29 -7.85 -8.15
C ALA A 72 -5.80 -7.97 -9.60
N GLU A 73 -5.96 -9.14 -10.18
CA GLU A 73 -5.57 -9.39 -11.58
C GLU A 73 -6.40 -8.52 -12.53
N ASP A 74 -7.68 -8.38 -12.27
CA ASP A 74 -8.59 -7.55 -13.07
C ASP A 74 -8.18 -6.07 -13.03
N LEU A 75 -7.80 -5.57 -11.86
CA LEU A 75 -7.31 -4.20 -11.71
C LEU A 75 -6.04 -3.98 -12.56
N ILE A 76 -5.09 -4.89 -12.48
CA ILE A 76 -3.84 -4.79 -13.24
C ILE A 76 -4.11 -4.89 -14.73
N ASN A 77 -4.97 -5.81 -15.15
CA ASN A 77 -5.34 -5.96 -16.55
C ASN A 77 -6.02 -4.70 -17.09
N GLN A 78 -6.92 -4.10 -16.31
CA GLN A 78 -7.59 -2.86 -16.69
C GLN A 78 -6.57 -1.72 -16.88
N THR A 79 -5.60 -1.62 -15.98
CA THR A 79 -4.56 -0.60 -16.06
C THR A 79 -3.70 -0.80 -17.33
N GLU A 80 -3.31 -2.04 -17.63
CA GLU A 80 -2.55 -2.35 -18.84
C GLU A 80 -3.33 -2.04 -20.10
N GLN A 81 -4.58 -2.47 -20.17
CA GLN A 81 -5.44 -2.24 -21.34
C GLN A 81 -5.60 -0.75 -21.59
N ASN A 82 -5.80 0.03 -20.53
CA ASN A 82 -5.91 1.49 -20.66
C ASN A 82 -4.62 2.11 -21.20
N TYR A 83 -3.47 1.64 -20.74
CA TYR A 83 -2.17 2.10 -21.22
C TYR A 83 -1.99 1.80 -22.72
N TYR A 84 -2.25 0.56 -23.14
CA TYR A 84 -2.06 0.16 -24.54
C TYR A 84 -3.08 0.83 -25.48
N ALA A 85 -4.22 1.25 -24.96
CA ALA A 85 -5.19 2.03 -25.73
C ALA A 85 -4.84 3.51 -25.82
N GLY A 86 -3.71 3.93 -25.24
CA GLY A 86 -3.29 5.34 -25.27
C GLY A 86 -3.97 6.21 -24.24
N GLY A 87 -4.62 5.63 -23.24
CA GLY A 87 -5.29 6.35 -22.18
C GLY A 87 -4.32 6.96 -21.16
N ALA A 88 -4.82 7.89 -20.35
CA ALA A 88 -4.06 8.50 -19.26
C ALA A 88 -3.87 7.50 -18.11
N MET A 89 -2.82 7.71 -17.33
CA MET A 89 -2.58 6.93 -16.11
C MET A 89 -3.76 7.09 -15.15
N GLN A 90 -4.26 5.98 -14.65
CA GLN A 90 -5.32 5.95 -13.65
C GLN A 90 -4.73 5.62 -12.28
N PHE A 91 -5.22 6.33 -11.26
CA PHE A 91 -4.75 6.16 -9.90
C PHE A 91 -5.80 5.49 -9.03
N SER A 92 -5.32 4.78 -8.03
CA SER A 92 -6.15 4.16 -7.00
C SER A 92 -5.96 4.89 -5.68
N THR A 93 -6.80 4.56 -4.71
CA THR A 93 -6.68 5.04 -3.34
C THR A 93 -6.64 3.83 -2.42
N LEU A 94 -5.66 3.80 -1.51
CA LEU A 94 -5.52 2.73 -0.54
C LEU A 94 -5.83 3.26 0.85
N TYR A 95 -6.72 2.58 1.55
CA TYR A 95 -7.04 2.89 2.95
C TYR A 95 -6.48 1.81 3.85
N GLN A 96 -5.83 2.22 4.92
CA GLN A 96 -5.36 1.33 5.97
C GLN A 96 -6.08 1.66 7.26
N TYR A 97 -6.81 0.68 7.79
CA TYR A 97 -7.52 0.81 9.05
C TYR A 97 -6.77 0.03 10.12
N ILE A 98 -6.47 0.67 11.23
CA ILE A 98 -5.74 0.06 12.33
C ILE A 98 -6.60 0.12 13.58
N ASN A 99 -6.88 -1.05 14.18
CA ASN A 99 -7.51 -1.13 15.50
C ASN A 99 -6.44 -0.84 16.55
N GLU A 100 -6.56 0.31 17.19
CA GLU A 100 -5.59 0.74 18.20
C GLU A 100 -5.81 0.00 19.53
N THR A 101 -4.76 -0.04 20.35
CA THR A 101 -4.81 -0.71 21.65
C THR A 101 -5.75 -0.04 22.63
N ASP A 102 -6.05 1.23 22.45
CA ASP A 102 -6.99 1.99 23.31
C ASP A 102 -8.44 1.86 22.86
N GLY A 103 -8.73 1.10 21.83
CA GLY A 103 -10.08 0.88 21.32
C GLY A 103 -10.49 1.80 20.17
N SER A 104 -9.67 2.78 19.82
CA SER A 104 -9.95 3.65 18.68
C SER A 104 -9.52 2.98 17.37
N VAL A 105 -9.94 3.58 16.25
CA VAL A 105 -9.54 3.13 14.91
C VAL A 105 -8.81 4.28 14.22
N SER A 106 -7.58 4.04 13.79
CA SER A 106 -6.84 4.99 12.99
C SER A 106 -7.01 4.64 11.51
N THR A 107 -7.26 5.64 10.69
CA THR A 107 -7.42 5.47 9.26
C THR A 107 -6.35 6.27 8.54
N TRP A 108 -5.59 5.62 7.67
CA TRP A 108 -4.59 6.26 6.83
C TRP A 108 -5.01 6.11 5.38
N GLN A 109 -4.96 7.23 4.65
CA GLN A 109 -5.30 7.25 3.23
C GLN A 109 -4.05 7.50 2.41
N TYR A 110 -3.75 6.57 1.50
CA TYR A 110 -2.69 6.72 0.50
C TYR A 110 -3.34 7.21 -0.78
N SER A 111 -2.88 8.37 -1.29
CA SER A 111 -3.46 9.01 -2.46
C SER A 111 -2.58 8.82 -3.69
N ASN A 112 -3.21 8.82 -4.86
CA ASN A 112 -2.53 8.64 -6.14
C ASN A 112 -1.69 7.37 -6.16
N VAL A 113 -2.32 6.26 -5.80
CA VAL A 113 -1.67 4.96 -5.68
C VAL A 113 -1.56 4.31 -7.05
N VAL A 114 -0.35 3.88 -7.38
CA VAL A 114 -0.06 3.07 -8.57
C VAL A 114 0.33 1.68 -8.08
N VAL A 115 -0.37 0.67 -8.56
CA VAL A 115 -0.18 -0.72 -8.10
C VAL A 115 0.44 -1.54 -9.22
N ARG A 116 1.38 -2.39 -8.85
CA ARG A 116 2.04 -3.30 -9.77
C ARG A 116 1.97 -4.71 -9.19
N LEU A 117 1.63 -5.69 -10.04
CA LEU A 117 1.61 -7.09 -9.63
C LEU A 117 3.02 -7.67 -9.83
N THR A 118 3.74 -7.89 -8.74
CA THR A 118 5.11 -8.41 -8.77
C THR A 118 5.15 -9.92 -8.85
N GLU A 119 4.17 -10.60 -8.24
CA GLU A 119 4.01 -12.04 -8.34
C GLU A 119 2.55 -12.36 -8.61
N ALA A 120 2.28 -13.00 -9.74
CA ALA A 120 0.92 -13.39 -10.12
C ALA A 120 0.49 -14.70 -9.46
N GLY A 121 1.42 -15.41 -8.84
CA GLY A 121 1.15 -16.63 -8.11
C GLY A 121 1.82 -17.85 -8.68
N VAL A 122 1.99 -18.85 -7.85
CA VAL A 122 2.51 -20.17 -8.22
C VAL A 122 1.40 -21.19 -7.97
N TRP A 123 1.03 -21.93 -8.99
CA TRP A 123 -0.07 -22.88 -8.95
C TRP A 123 0.49 -24.29 -8.77
N GLN A 124 0.34 -24.83 -7.57
CA GLN A 124 0.86 -26.15 -7.22
C GLN A 124 -0.19 -26.91 -6.42
N GLY A 125 -0.76 -27.96 -7.03
CA GLY A 125 -1.59 -28.93 -6.37
C GLY A 125 -2.50 -28.40 -5.27
N ASP A 126 -2.26 -28.86 -4.05
CA ASP A 126 -3.07 -28.52 -2.89
C ASP A 126 -2.59 -27.28 -2.14
N SER A 127 -1.57 -26.61 -2.63
CA SER A 127 -1.03 -25.40 -2.00
C SER A 127 -1.85 -24.18 -2.37
N GLY A 128 -1.98 -23.24 -1.43
CA GLY A 128 -2.58 -21.94 -1.70
C GLY A 128 -1.74 -21.13 -2.69
N VAL A 129 -2.37 -20.18 -3.34
CA VAL A 129 -1.73 -19.30 -4.32
C VAL A 129 -1.53 -17.93 -3.72
N LYS A 130 -0.28 -17.50 -3.60
CA LYS A 130 0.07 -16.20 -3.05
C LYS A 130 0.37 -15.22 -4.17
N GLN A 131 -0.13 -14.00 -4.02
CA GLN A 131 0.13 -12.92 -4.96
C GLN A 131 0.74 -11.76 -4.20
N LYS A 132 1.70 -11.09 -4.81
CA LYS A 132 2.35 -9.90 -4.25
C LYS A 132 2.13 -8.72 -5.16
N LEU A 133 1.76 -7.60 -4.55
CA LEU A 133 1.55 -6.35 -5.26
C LEU A 133 2.38 -5.27 -4.58
N ASP A 134 3.13 -4.52 -5.39
CA ASP A 134 3.84 -3.32 -4.95
C ASP A 134 2.96 -2.11 -5.20
N PHE A 135 3.13 -1.09 -4.39
CA PHE A 135 2.46 0.18 -4.64
C PHE A 135 3.39 1.36 -4.41
N PHE A 136 3.10 2.45 -5.11
CA PHE A 136 3.67 3.76 -4.86
C PHE A 136 2.52 4.73 -4.68
N ALA A 137 2.60 5.57 -3.65
CA ALA A 137 1.60 6.59 -3.37
C ALA A 137 2.27 7.95 -3.26
N SER A 138 1.59 8.99 -3.76
CA SER A 138 2.12 10.34 -3.68
C SER A 138 2.11 10.88 -2.26
N THR A 139 1.04 10.61 -1.52
CA THR A 139 0.86 11.10 -0.15
C THR A 139 0.18 10.07 0.73
N ARG A 140 0.39 10.22 2.02
CA ARG A 140 -0.31 9.45 3.05
C ARG A 140 -0.86 10.45 4.07
N GLN A 141 -2.15 10.39 4.31
CA GLN A 141 -2.82 11.31 5.22
C GLN A 141 -3.62 10.54 6.26
N ARG A 142 -3.66 11.07 7.47
CA ARG A 142 -4.54 10.55 8.50
C ARG A 142 -5.93 11.13 8.31
N MET A 143 -6.90 10.24 8.28
CA MET A 143 -8.30 10.62 8.16
C MET A 143 -8.95 10.88 9.53
#